data_c24300ff11ffabb2950bb1f3d0ceacee
#
_entry.id   c24300ff11ffabb2950bb1f3d0ceacee
#
_cell.length_a   1.000
_cell.length_b   1.000
_cell.length_c   1.000
_cell.angle_alpha   90.00
_cell.angle_beta   90.00
_cell.angle_gamma   90.00
#
_symmetry.space_group_name_H-M   'P 1'
#
loop_
_entity.id
_entity.type
_entity.pdbx_description
1 polymer ?
#
loop_
_entity_poly.entity_id
_entity_poly.type
_entity_poly.pdbx_seq_one_letter_code
_entity_poly.pdbx_strand_id
1 'polypeptide(L)'
;MRGPREARRGSLLNEPGLIADGSVLIRDGRVEEVGPTRRVENLKAARGAVEIGASGRVVMPGFVDCHTHLAFPPPGLARTDAASALNAVKTSTARSLATQMGNCLQAMARHGTTTVEAKAACWGGQSAGLKLLRALSLVNHDPVDVVATLLFCLPARGSGPDGAEAAVEWACEELLPVLARRRLAQFADIEWSPEASRLGPIRRYLETAARLGLGCRVHADGDGPAQAAALGRELRVAGIDHLENLAAGELGGVAASGPVVTLLPGPAFHRGSRPAPARALLDAGAAVALGSNFNRSQGPILNMQTVVSLACREMGLTAAEALVASTINGAYALGRASTAGSIEHGKPADLIVCNVSDYRELGCHSGMNLVHLTMKRGEFIYQEGAVAPLAAERLRLAW
;
A
#
# COMPACT_ATOMS: atom_id res chain seq x y z
N MET A 1 14.03 -15.88 11.38
CA MET A 1 13.33 -15.20 12.51
C MET A 1 11.84 -15.25 12.21
N ARG A 2 11.01 -15.41 13.24
CA ARG A 2 9.56 -15.23 13.06
C ARG A 2 9.29 -13.74 13.17
N GLY A 3 8.65 -13.14 12.18
CA GLY A 3 8.20 -11.75 12.24
C GLY A 3 7.28 -11.52 13.45
N PRO A 4 7.09 -10.26 13.85
CA PRO A 4 6.19 -9.95 14.94
C PRO A 4 4.79 -10.50 14.61
N ARG A 5 4.07 -10.97 15.61
CA ARG A 5 2.70 -11.46 15.45
C ARG A 5 1.71 -10.33 15.17
N GLU A 6 2.11 -9.09 15.42
CA GLU A 6 1.33 -7.88 15.28
C GLU A 6 2.17 -6.78 14.62
N ALA A 7 1.52 -5.75 14.07
CA ALA A 7 2.20 -4.57 13.56
C ALA A 7 3.07 -3.93 14.67
N ARG A 8 4.23 -3.46 14.31
CA ARG A 8 5.12 -2.77 15.26
C ARG A 8 4.53 -1.42 15.64
N ARG A 9 4.63 -1.08 16.92
CA ARG A 9 4.03 0.11 17.51
C ARG A 9 5.07 0.99 18.19
N GLY A 10 4.87 2.30 18.15
CA GLY A 10 5.72 3.25 18.86
C GLY A 10 7.20 3.00 18.60
N SER A 11 8.01 2.93 19.64
CA SER A 11 9.46 2.75 19.56
C SER A 11 9.92 1.46 18.89
N LEU A 12 9.07 0.41 18.82
CA LEU A 12 9.41 -0.85 18.15
C LEU A 12 9.57 -0.69 16.62
N LEU A 13 9.05 0.40 16.03
CA LEU A 13 9.34 0.68 14.62
C LEU A 13 10.83 0.99 14.38
N ASN A 14 11.56 1.43 15.39
CA ASN A 14 12.97 1.74 15.26
C ASN A 14 13.89 0.49 15.28
N GLU A 15 13.31 -0.70 15.20
CA GLU A 15 14.01 -1.99 15.22
C GLU A 15 13.87 -2.73 13.88
N PRO A 16 14.62 -2.39 12.82
CA PRO A 16 14.48 -3.03 11.50
C PRO A 16 14.94 -4.50 11.49
N GLY A 17 15.64 -4.98 12.52
CA GLY A 17 16.18 -6.33 12.60
C GLY A 17 17.42 -6.51 11.71
N LEU A 18 18.37 -5.60 11.80
CA LEU A 18 19.59 -5.53 11.00
C LEU A 18 20.52 -6.72 11.23
N ILE A 19 21.08 -7.28 10.16
CA ILE A 19 22.18 -8.24 10.14
C ILE A 19 23.32 -7.57 9.35
N ALA A 20 24.41 -7.22 10.02
CA ALA A 20 25.48 -6.40 9.43
C ALA A 20 26.23 -7.10 8.29
N ASP A 21 26.42 -8.42 8.37
CA ASP A 21 27.00 -9.26 7.33
C ASP A 21 26.07 -10.46 7.14
N GLY A 22 25.11 -10.30 6.23
CA GLY A 22 24.00 -11.24 6.07
C GLY A 22 23.91 -11.84 4.69
N SER A 23 23.49 -13.11 4.63
CA SER A 23 23.12 -13.81 3.41
C SER A 23 21.70 -14.32 3.50
N VAL A 24 21.06 -14.41 2.34
CA VAL A 24 19.72 -14.98 2.16
C VAL A 24 19.83 -16.13 1.18
N LEU A 25 19.46 -17.35 1.62
CA LEU A 25 19.34 -18.51 0.75
C LEU A 25 17.90 -18.62 0.26
N ILE A 26 17.75 -18.73 -1.06
CA ILE A 26 16.45 -18.80 -1.71
C ILE A 26 16.34 -20.13 -2.45
N ARG A 27 15.20 -20.81 -2.27
CA ARG A 27 14.86 -22.03 -3.02
C ARG A 27 13.38 -21.99 -3.42
N ASP A 28 13.08 -22.35 -4.66
CA ASP A 28 11.71 -22.41 -5.19
C ASP A 28 10.89 -21.15 -4.93
N GLY A 29 11.55 -19.98 -5.11
CA GLY A 29 10.93 -18.68 -4.93
C GLY A 29 10.68 -18.25 -3.48
N ARG A 30 11.20 -19.01 -2.49
CA ARG A 30 11.02 -18.75 -1.06
C ARG A 30 12.35 -18.60 -0.35
N VAL A 31 12.32 -17.84 0.74
CA VAL A 31 13.45 -17.75 1.67
C VAL A 31 13.59 -19.08 2.41
N GLU A 32 14.66 -19.81 2.15
CA GLU A 32 14.98 -21.03 2.87
C GLU A 32 15.74 -20.74 4.16
N GLU A 33 16.66 -19.77 4.10
CA GLU A 33 17.42 -19.36 5.27
C GLU A 33 17.83 -17.87 5.15
N VAL A 34 17.98 -17.21 6.29
CA VAL A 34 18.50 -15.84 6.41
C VAL A 34 19.30 -15.73 7.70
N GLY A 35 20.47 -15.10 7.63
CA GLY A 35 21.31 -14.93 8.80
C GLY A 35 22.72 -14.45 8.46
N PRO A 36 23.64 -14.48 9.44
CA PRO A 36 25.03 -14.14 9.20
C PRO A 36 25.61 -15.00 8.06
N THR A 37 26.33 -14.35 7.15
CA THR A 37 26.92 -14.98 5.95
C THR A 37 27.67 -16.25 6.28
N ARG A 38 28.57 -16.20 7.28
CA ARG A 38 29.33 -17.37 7.73
C ARG A 38 28.47 -18.59 8.06
N ARG A 39 27.24 -18.39 8.57
CA ARG A 39 26.33 -19.48 8.88
C ARG A 39 25.63 -20.00 7.62
N VAL A 40 25.14 -19.11 6.77
CA VAL A 40 24.32 -19.48 5.61
C VAL A 40 25.16 -20.19 4.55
N GLU A 41 26.37 -19.73 4.26
CA GLU A 41 27.29 -20.33 3.28
C GLU A 41 27.68 -21.76 3.62
N ASN A 42 27.76 -22.09 4.91
CA ASN A 42 28.14 -23.42 5.36
C ASN A 42 26.99 -24.44 5.35
N LEU A 43 25.77 -24.04 4.99
CA LEU A 43 24.65 -24.98 4.87
C LEU A 43 24.82 -25.91 3.67
N LYS A 44 24.44 -27.17 3.84
CA LYS A 44 24.38 -28.11 2.71
C LYS A 44 23.53 -27.57 1.56
N ALA A 45 22.45 -26.88 1.90
CA ALA A 45 21.50 -26.28 0.97
C ALA A 45 22.10 -25.15 0.13
N ALA A 46 23.14 -24.48 0.61
CA ALA A 46 23.85 -23.43 -0.12
C ALA A 46 24.86 -23.96 -1.15
N ARG A 47 25.21 -25.26 -1.07
CA ARG A 47 26.16 -25.86 -2.01
C ARG A 47 25.57 -25.90 -3.42
N GLY A 48 26.23 -25.24 -4.37
CA GLY A 48 25.79 -25.17 -5.77
C GLY A 48 24.70 -24.12 -6.03
N ALA A 49 24.39 -23.27 -5.06
CA ALA A 49 23.54 -22.12 -5.29
C ALA A 49 24.26 -21.09 -6.19
N VAL A 50 23.49 -20.41 -7.04
CA VAL A 50 23.98 -19.25 -7.80
C VAL A 50 24.11 -18.09 -6.85
N GLU A 51 25.32 -17.53 -6.76
CA GLU A 51 25.59 -16.40 -5.89
C GLU A 51 25.29 -15.07 -6.60
N ILE A 52 24.55 -14.20 -5.89
CA ILE A 52 24.26 -12.82 -6.29
C ILE A 52 25.00 -11.91 -5.33
N GLY A 53 26.06 -11.28 -5.79
CA GLY A 53 26.89 -10.40 -4.96
C GLY A 53 26.15 -9.15 -4.52
N ALA A 54 26.01 -8.97 -3.20
CA ALA A 54 25.42 -7.78 -2.58
C ALA A 54 26.40 -7.06 -1.63
N SER A 55 27.70 -7.34 -1.76
CA SER A 55 28.73 -6.70 -0.93
C SER A 55 28.70 -5.18 -1.06
N GLY A 56 28.77 -4.47 0.07
CA GLY A 56 28.67 -3.01 0.11
C GLY A 56 27.29 -2.45 -0.22
N ARG A 57 26.25 -3.29 -0.21
CA ARG A 57 24.87 -2.94 -0.52
C ARG A 57 23.91 -3.35 0.60
N VAL A 58 22.76 -2.69 0.62
CA VAL A 58 21.66 -3.06 1.51
C VAL A 58 20.72 -4.03 0.82
N VAL A 59 20.46 -5.18 1.45
CA VAL A 59 19.41 -6.13 1.07
C VAL A 59 18.27 -5.99 2.06
N MET A 60 17.06 -5.74 1.57
CA MET A 60 15.87 -5.56 2.42
C MET A 60 14.62 -6.14 1.77
N PRO A 61 13.52 -6.31 2.52
CA PRO A 61 12.23 -6.67 1.92
C PRO A 61 11.84 -5.66 0.85
N GLY A 62 11.17 -6.11 -0.20
CA GLY A 62 10.53 -5.20 -1.15
C GLY A 62 9.52 -4.30 -0.43
N PHE A 63 9.37 -3.07 -0.91
CA PHE A 63 8.39 -2.14 -0.37
C PHE A 63 6.96 -2.65 -0.52
N VAL A 64 6.15 -2.35 0.49
CA VAL A 64 4.71 -2.56 0.50
C VAL A 64 4.05 -1.19 0.49
N ASP A 65 3.50 -0.79 -0.65
CA ASP A 65 2.74 0.45 -0.80
C ASP A 65 1.28 0.19 -0.43
N CYS A 66 0.89 0.60 0.76
CA CYS A 66 -0.41 0.22 1.31
C CYS A 66 -1.54 1.22 1.03
N HIS A 67 -1.35 2.14 0.08
CA HIS A 67 -2.40 3.04 -0.37
C HIS A 67 -2.08 3.67 -1.73
N THR A 68 -2.81 3.28 -2.79
CA THR A 68 -2.69 3.89 -4.12
C THR A 68 -4.03 4.01 -4.83
N HIS A 69 -4.10 4.90 -5.81
CA HIS A 69 -5.20 5.08 -6.75
C HIS A 69 -4.74 4.82 -8.20
N LEU A 70 -4.23 3.62 -8.47
CA LEU A 70 -3.71 3.22 -9.80
C LEU A 70 -4.71 3.42 -10.94
N ALA A 71 -5.99 3.33 -10.61
CA ALA A 71 -7.10 3.41 -11.55
C ALA A 71 -7.45 4.85 -11.96
N PHE A 72 -6.74 5.85 -11.49
CA PHE A 72 -7.06 7.25 -11.78
C PHE A 72 -6.71 7.62 -13.23
N PRO A 73 -7.44 8.57 -13.87
CA PRO A 73 -7.40 8.81 -15.30
C PRO A 73 -6.03 9.17 -15.87
N PRO A 74 -5.88 9.05 -17.21
CA PRO A 74 -4.59 9.13 -17.89
C PRO A 74 -3.89 10.49 -17.74
N PRO A 75 -2.54 10.53 -17.88
CA PRO A 75 -1.77 11.76 -17.83
C PRO A 75 -2.16 12.73 -18.95
N GLY A 76 -2.13 14.02 -18.66
CA GLY A 76 -2.42 15.11 -19.60
C GLY A 76 -3.55 16.04 -19.15
N LEU A 77 -4.29 15.67 -18.12
CA LEU A 77 -5.30 16.54 -17.52
C LEU A 77 -4.77 16.99 -16.15
N ALA A 78 -4.15 18.14 -16.11
CA ALA A 78 -3.45 18.69 -14.94
C ALA A 78 -4.34 18.92 -13.70
N ARG A 79 -5.64 18.87 -13.84
CA ARG A 79 -6.66 18.90 -12.79
C ARG A 79 -7.91 18.23 -13.32
N THR A 80 -7.94 16.90 -13.26
CA THR A 80 -9.14 16.16 -13.67
C THR A 80 -10.15 16.23 -12.53
N ASP A 81 -11.30 16.83 -12.77
CA ASP A 81 -12.43 16.71 -11.87
C ASP A 81 -12.97 15.27 -11.83
N ALA A 82 -13.73 14.95 -10.81
CA ALA A 82 -14.28 13.61 -10.60
C ALA A 82 -15.19 13.19 -11.78
N ALA A 83 -15.86 14.10 -12.44
CA ALA A 83 -16.76 13.82 -13.58
C ALA A 83 -15.96 13.38 -14.82
N SER A 84 -14.86 14.07 -15.13
CA SER A 84 -13.95 13.70 -16.21
C SER A 84 -13.28 12.37 -15.95
N ALA A 85 -12.85 12.11 -14.72
CA ALA A 85 -12.30 10.83 -14.30
C ALA A 85 -13.29 9.68 -14.48
N LEU A 86 -14.51 9.86 -14.01
CA LEU A 86 -15.59 8.90 -14.16
C LEU A 86 -15.93 8.64 -15.65
N ASN A 87 -15.97 9.68 -16.48
CA ASN A 87 -16.21 9.54 -17.92
C ASN A 87 -15.09 8.73 -18.57
N ALA A 88 -13.82 8.99 -18.25
CA ALA A 88 -12.69 8.22 -18.76
C ALA A 88 -12.80 6.72 -18.38
N VAL A 89 -13.20 6.40 -17.16
CA VAL A 89 -13.46 5.02 -16.74
C VAL A 89 -14.65 4.42 -17.51
N LYS A 90 -15.74 5.17 -17.69
CA LYS A 90 -16.94 4.69 -18.41
C LYS A 90 -16.64 4.36 -19.88
N THR A 91 -15.85 5.18 -20.55
CA THR A 91 -15.52 5.04 -21.98
C THR A 91 -14.39 4.05 -22.25
N SER A 92 -13.52 3.78 -21.28
CA SER A 92 -12.41 2.82 -21.42
C SER A 92 -12.87 1.37 -21.26
N THR A 93 -12.19 0.44 -21.93
CA THR A 93 -12.33 -1.00 -21.67
C THR A 93 -11.55 -1.40 -20.42
N ALA A 94 -11.94 -2.49 -19.74
CA ALA A 94 -11.16 -3.02 -18.61
C ALA A 94 -9.72 -3.39 -19.00
N ARG A 95 -9.50 -3.88 -20.22
CA ARG A 95 -8.16 -4.20 -20.77
C ARG A 95 -7.31 -2.95 -20.95
N SER A 96 -7.87 -1.86 -21.51
CA SER A 96 -7.13 -0.59 -21.63
C SER A 96 -6.74 0.00 -20.28
N LEU A 97 -7.66 -0.06 -19.30
CA LEU A 97 -7.36 0.35 -17.92
C LEU A 97 -6.27 -0.53 -17.30
N ALA A 98 -6.33 -1.86 -17.49
CA ALA A 98 -5.32 -2.80 -17.03
C ALA A 98 -3.93 -2.49 -17.62
N THR A 99 -3.82 -2.19 -18.91
CA THR A 99 -2.54 -1.79 -19.53
C THR A 99 -1.96 -0.54 -18.86
N GLN A 100 -2.79 0.47 -18.58
CA GLN A 100 -2.33 1.68 -17.92
C GLN A 100 -1.87 1.43 -16.47
N MET A 101 -2.60 0.58 -15.74
CA MET A 101 -2.23 0.14 -14.39
C MET A 101 -0.92 -0.66 -14.42
N GLY A 102 -0.77 -1.59 -15.37
CA GLY A 102 0.44 -2.38 -15.56
C GLY A 102 1.68 -1.51 -15.75
N ASN A 103 1.59 -0.44 -16.54
CA ASN A 103 2.70 0.51 -16.71
C ASN A 103 3.11 1.18 -15.39
N CYS A 104 2.15 1.52 -14.52
CA CYS A 104 2.44 2.05 -13.20
C CYS A 104 3.10 0.98 -12.30
N LEU A 105 2.60 -0.25 -12.31
CA LEU A 105 3.16 -1.36 -11.55
C LEU A 105 4.59 -1.69 -11.98
N GLN A 106 4.89 -1.63 -13.28
CA GLN A 106 6.26 -1.77 -13.79
C GLN A 106 7.18 -0.65 -13.28
N ALA A 107 6.69 0.59 -13.26
CA ALA A 107 7.45 1.70 -12.69
C ALA A 107 7.66 1.54 -11.17
N MET A 108 6.65 1.11 -10.43
CA MET A 108 6.76 0.80 -9.00
C MET A 108 7.76 -0.33 -8.72
N ALA A 109 7.75 -1.40 -9.53
CA ALA A 109 8.72 -2.49 -9.45
C ALA A 109 10.17 -2.03 -9.64
N ARG A 110 10.41 -1.10 -10.58
CA ARG A 110 11.74 -0.48 -10.78
C ARG A 110 12.24 0.27 -9.56
N HIS A 111 11.34 0.76 -8.74
CA HIS A 111 11.65 1.47 -7.49
C HIS A 111 11.53 0.59 -6.25
N GLY A 112 11.41 -0.74 -6.42
CA GLY A 112 11.50 -1.70 -5.33
C GLY A 112 10.18 -2.10 -4.67
N THR A 113 9.03 -1.65 -5.17
CA THR A 113 7.73 -2.09 -4.66
C THR A 113 7.42 -3.51 -5.16
N THR A 114 7.04 -4.40 -4.26
CA THR A 114 6.69 -5.81 -4.56
C THR A 114 5.23 -6.14 -4.23
N THR A 115 4.58 -5.29 -3.44
CA THR A 115 3.16 -5.43 -3.07
C THR A 115 2.53 -4.04 -3.01
N VAL A 116 1.33 -3.89 -3.57
CA VAL A 116 0.62 -2.61 -3.60
C VAL A 116 -0.87 -2.79 -3.30
N GLU A 117 -1.45 -1.89 -2.50
CA GLU A 117 -2.90 -1.72 -2.45
C GLU A 117 -3.34 -0.81 -3.60
N ALA A 118 -4.37 -1.21 -4.31
CA ALA A 118 -4.99 -0.39 -5.34
C ALA A 118 -6.47 -0.18 -5.05
N LYS A 119 -6.84 1.07 -4.76
CA LYS A 119 -8.21 1.47 -4.48
C LYS A 119 -8.97 1.74 -5.78
N ALA A 120 -10.06 1.03 -5.96
CA ALA A 120 -11.03 1.26 -7.02
C ALA A 120 -12.15 2.15 -6.47
N ALA A 121 -12.09 3.44 -6.75
CA ALA A 121 -13.08 4.39 -6.29
C ALA A 121 -14.44 4.19 -6.99
N CYS A 122 -15.50 4.19 -6.23
CA CYS A 122 -16.88 4.02 -6.68
C CYS A 122 -17.65 5.35 -6.55
N TRP A 123 -17.51 6.19 -7.59
CA TRP A 123 -18.29 7.42 -7.72
C TRP A 123 -19.54 7.18 -8.56
N GLY A 124 -20.72 7.39 -8.00
CA GLY A 124 -21.96 7.49 -8.78
C GLY A 124 -22.35 6.27 -9.59
N GLY A 125 -22.03 5.05 -9.13
CA GLY A 125 -22.56 3.84 -9.72
C GLY A 125 -21.67 2.61 -9.69
N GLN A 126 -22.31 1.46 -9.58
CA GLN A 126 -21.70 0.13 -9.47
C GLN A 126 -20.74 -0.20 -10.64
N SER A 127 -21.08 0.18 -11.86
CA SER A 127 -20.40 -0.27 -13.08
C SER A 127 -18.96 0.22 -13.17
N ALA A 128 -18.66 1.43 -12.72
CA ALA A 128 -17.31 1.99 -12.76
C ALA A 128 -16.38 1.30 -11.78
N GLY A 129 -16.77 1.19 -10.51
CA GLY A 129 -15.98 0.50 -9.48
C GLY A 129 -15.72 -0.96 -9.84
N LEU A 130 -16.74 -1.70 -10.29
CA LEU A 130 -16.56 -3.09 -10.75
C LEU A 130 -15.67 -3.21 -11.97
N LYS A 131 -15.71 -2.25 -12.91
CA LYS A 131 -14.81 -2.23 -14.08
C LYS A 131 -13.36 -2.03 -13.65
N LEU A 132 -13.11 -1.11 -12.72
CA LEU A 132 -11.78 -0.88 -12.15
C LEU A 132 -11.23 -2.11 -11.42
N LEU A 133 -12.04 -2.76 -10.59
CA LEU A 133 -11.66 -3.99 -9.89
C LEU A 133 -11.35 -5.14 -10.87
N ARG A 134 -12.12 -5.27 -11.96
CA ARG A 134 -11.81 -6.23 -13.03
C ARG A 134 -10.49 -5.91 -13.72
N ALA A 135 -10.21 -4.62 -13.97
CA ALA A 135 -8.93 -4.22 -14.55
C ALA A 135 -7.76 -4.54 -13.61
N LEU A 136 -7.91 -4.31 -12.30
CA LEU A 136 -6.92 -4.69 -11.28
C LEU A 136 -6.67 -6.21 -11.24
N SER A 137 -7.72 -7.03 -11.39
CA SER A 137 -7.57 -8.49 -11.41
C SER A 137 -6.77 -9.00 -12.62
N LEU A 138 -6.75 -8.25 -13.73
CA LEU A 138 -5.97 -8.61 -14.93
C LEU A 138 -4.47 -8.33 -14.78
N VAL A 139 -4.07 -7.48 -13.86
CA VAL A 139 -2.67 -7.09 -13.63
C VAL A 139 -2.11 -7.60 -12.31
N ASN A 140 -2.93 -8.30 -11.52
CA ASN A 140 -2.46 -8.86 -10.26
C ASN A 140 -1.41 -9.94 -10.52
N HIS A 141 -0.32 -9.91 -9.73
CA HIS A 141 0.85 -10.77 -9.82
C HIS A 141 1.79 -10.50 -11.03
N ASP A 142 1.58 -9.44 -11.79
CA ASP A 142 2.47 -9.07 -12.90
C ASP A 142 2.72 -7.53 -12.93
N PRO A 143 3.91 -7.06 -12.52
CA PRO A 143 5.04 -7.81 -11.93
C PRO A 143 4.92 -7.93 -10.40
N VAL A 144 3.99 -7.23 -9.75
CA VAL A 144 3.82 -7.13 -8.31
C VAL A 144 2.46 -7.64 -7.84
N ASP A 145 2.35 -7.97 -6.57
CA ASP A 145 1.05 -8.35 -6.00
C ASP A 145 0.17 -7.12 -5.79
N VAL A 146 -1.07 -7.20 -6.27
CA VAL A 146 -2.07 -6.16 -6.09
C VAL A 146 -3.13 -6.59 -5.10
N VAL A 147 -3.29 -5.83 -4.02
CA VAL A 147 -4.39 -5.95 -3.06
C VAL A 147 -5.49 -5.00 -3.50
N ALA A 148 -6.55 -5.54 -4.08
CA ALA A 148 -7.65 -4.73 -4.58
C ALA A 148 -8.60 -4.33 -3.43
N THR A 149 -8.89 -3.04 -3.34
CA THR A 149 -9.82 -2.42 -2.37
C THR A 149 -10.91 -1.67 -3.12
N LEU A 150 -12.17 -1.87 -2.75
CA LEU A 150 -13.22 -0.94 -3.19
C LEU A 150 -13.22 0.26 -2.25
N LEU A 151 -13.03 1.46 -2.77
CA LEU A 151 -13.26 2.71 -2.04
C LEU A 151 -14.67 3.22 -2.37
N PHE A 152 -15.56 3.14 -1.39
CA PHE A 152 -16.91 3.68 -1.51
C PHE A 152 -16.90 5.17 -1.16
N CYS A 153 -17.10 5.99 -2.19
CA CYS A 153 -17.17 7.43 -2.04
C CYS A 153 -18.62 7.86 -1.80
N LEU A 154 -18.84 8.62 -0.75
CA LEU A 154 -20.13 9.19 -0.42
C LEU A 154 -20.56 10.24 -1.48
N PRO A 155 -21.86 10.47 -1.68
CA PRO A 155 -22.33 11.54 -2.56
C PRO A 155 -21.77 12.90 -2.16
N ALA A 156 -21.60 13.80 -3.15
CA ALA A 156 -21.04 15.13 -2.93
C ALA A 156 -21.83 15.92 -1.86
N ARG A 157 -21.13 16.82 -1.17
CA ARG A 157 -21.76 17.77 -0.25
C ARG A 157 -22.94 18.48 -0.94
N GLY A 158 -24.08 18.53 -0.28
CA GLY A 158 -25.32 19.11 -0.86
C GLY A 158 -26.39 18.10 -1.23
N SER A 159 -26.05 16.80 -1.33
CA SER A 159 -27.06 15.73 -1.47
C SER A 159 -27.84 15.47 -0.18
N GLY A 160 -27.44 16.11 0.93
CA GLY A 160 -28.00 15.95 2.25
C GLY A 160 -27.69 14.61 2.93
N PRO A 161 -28.01 14.47 4.24
CA PRO A 161 -27.80 13.24 4.97
C PRO A 161 -28.61 12.05 4.38
N ASP A 162 -29.79 12.31 3.84
CA ASP A 162 -30.67 11.28 3.25
C ASP A 162 -30.06 10.70 1.95
N GLY A 163 -29.34 11.51 1.16
CA GLY A 163 -28.65 11.04 -0.03
C GLY A 163 -27.49 10.08 0.29
N ALA A 164 -26.72 10.38 1.35
CA ALA A 164 -25.65 9.51 1.81
C ALA A 164 -26.20 8.21 2.42
N GLU A 165 -27.29 8.28 3.16
CA GLU A 165 -27.95 7.12 3.77
C GLU A 165 -28.49 6.17 2.70
N ALA A 166 -29.20 6.67 1.69
CA ALA A 166 -29.68 5.89 0.56
C ALA A 166 -28.53 5.25 -0.24
N ALA A 167 -27.43 5.98 -0.45
CA ALA A 167 -26.25 5.45 -1.13
C ALA A 167 -25.60 4.30 -0.37
N VAL A 168 -25.49 4.41 0.96
CA VAL A 168 -24.96 3.35 1.82
C VAL A 168 -25.91 2.16 1.85
N GLU A 169 -27.23 2.38 1.92
CA GLU A 169 -28.23 1.31 1.85
C GLU A 169 -28.07 0.50 0.57
N TRP A 170 -28.05 1.19 -0.56
CA TRP A 170 -27.80 0.54 -1.85
C TRP A 170 -26.45 -0.21 -1.89
N ALA A 171 -25.36 0.38 -1.33
CA ALA A 171 -24.08 -0.30 -1.29
C ALA A 171 -24.12 -1.59 -0.47
N CYS A 172 -24.85 -1.58 0.66
CA CYS A 172 -25.03 -2.76 1.51
C CYS A 172 -25.86 -3.87 0.85
N GLU A 173 -26.90 -3.49 0.11
CA GLU A 173 -27.85 -4.44 -0.48
C GLU A 173 -27.39 -4.99 -1.83
N GLU A 174 -26.73 -4.17 -2.65
CA GLU A 174 -26.40 -4.52 -4.03
C GLU A 174 -24.90 -4.67 -4.27
N LEU A 175 -24.09 -3.69 -3.85
CA LEU A 175 -22.66 -3.61 -4.22
C LEU A 175 -21.80 -4.62 -3.45
N LEU A 176 -21.84 -4.59 -2.12
CA LEU A 176 -21.02 -5.43 -1.25
C LEU A 176 -21.27 -6.93 -1.47
N PRO A 177 -22.54 -7.41 -1.62
CA PRO A 177 -22.79 -8.81 -1.94
C PRO A 177 -22.20 -9.27 -3.27
N VAL A 178 -22.21 -8.39 -4.29
CA VAL A 178 -21.57 -8.69 -5.59
C VAL A 178 -20.06 -8.79 -5.46
N LEU A 179 -19.42 -7.89 -4.69
CA LEU A 179 -17.98 -7.93 -4.44
C LEU A 179 -17.56 -9.21 -3.75
N ALA A 180 -18.21 -9.57 -2.68
CA ALA A 180 -17.92 -10.77 -1.88
C ALA A 180 -18.11 -12.04 -2.73
N ARG A 181 -19.25 -12.19 -3.41
CA ARG A 181 -19.56 -13.35 -4.25
C ARG A 181 -18.56 -13.52 -5.39
N ARG A 182 -18.09 -12.43 -6.02
CA ARG A 182 -17.16 -12.46 -7.14
C ARG A 182 -15.70 -12.39 -6.73
N ARG A 183 -15.42 -12.22 -5.45
CA ARG A 183 -14.06 -12.07 -4.89
C ARG A 183 -13.21 -11.01 -5.63
N LEU A 184 -13.83 -9.89 -5.99
CA LEU A 184 -13.18 -8.83 -6.77
C LEU A 184 -12.32 -7.90 -5.94
N ALA A 185 -12.58 -7.80 -4.64
CA ALA A 185 -11.83 -7.00 -3.69
C ALA A 185 -11.56 -7.79 -2.42
N GLN A 186 -10.46 -7.47 -1.75
CA GLN A 186 -10.12 -8.00 -0.43
C GLN A 186 -10.63 -7.09 0.68
N PHE A 187 -10.69 -5.79 0.41
CA PHE A 187 -11.15 -4.79 1.35
C PHE A 187 -12.31 -3.98 0.78
N ALA A 188 -13.20 -3.60 1.67
CA ALA A 188 -14.18 -2.54 1.49
C ALA A 188 -13.74 -1.34 2.35
N ASP A 189 -13.49 -0.23 1.68
CA ASP A 189 -13.09 1.03 2.26
C ASP A 189 -14.24 2.03 2.11
N ILE A 190 -14.38 2.95 3.05
CA ILE A 190 -15.39 4.00 2.98
C ILE A 190 -14.76 5.35 3.29
N GLU A 191 -15.10 6.35 2.47
CA GLU A 191 -14.73 7.74 2.69
C GLU A 191 -15.40 8.26 3.96
N TRP A 192 -14.59 8.78 4.89
CA TRP A 192 -15.07 9.39 6.11
C TRP A 192 -15.45 10.85 5.84
N SER A 193 -16.73 11.15 5.95
CA SER A 193 -17.24 12.52 5.82
C SER A 193 -18.36 12.77 6.85
N PRO A 194 -18.02 13.29 8.03
CA PRO A 194 -19.00 13.53 9.09
C PRO A 194 -20.07 14.56 8.71
N GLU A 195 -19.77 15.41 7.73
CA GLU A 195 -20.72 16.39 7.21
C GLU A 195 -21.69 15.79 6.16
N ALA A 196 -21.27 14.77 5.44
CA ALA A 196 -22.08 14.12 4.42
C ALA A 196 -22.89 12.95 4.96
N SER A 197 -22.46 12.34 6.06
CA SER A 197 -23.12 11.16 6.61
C SER A 197 -23.10 11.15 8.13
N ARG A 198 -24.17 10.62 8.72
CA ARG A 198 -24.21 10.28 10.13
C ARG A 198 -23.35 9.04 10.39
N LEU A 199 -22.92 8.83 11.61
CA LEU A 199 -22.11 7.68 12.03
C LEU A 199 -22.81 6.32 11.73
N GLY A 200 -24.14 6.26 11.84
CA GLY A 200 -24.93 5.06 11.62
C GLY A 200 -24.76 4.41 10.25
N PRO A 201 -24.91 5.14 9.14
CA PRO A 201 -24.69 4.61 7.81
C PRO A 201 -23.28 4.05 7.59
N ILE A 202 -22.25 4.77 8.03
CA ILE A 202 -20.84 4.33 7.91
C ILE A 202 -20.63 3.03 8.68
N ARG A 203 -21.14 2.95 9.90
CA ARG A 203 -21.14 1.72 10.71
C ARG A 203 -21.81 0.57 9.97
N ARG A 204 -23.02 0.78 9.45
CA ARG A 204 -23.81 -0.22 8.71
C ARG A 204 -23.03 -0.76 7.50
N TYR A 205 -22.35 0.11 6.75
CA TYR A 205 -21.51 -0.30 5.63
C TYR A 205 -20.38 -1.23 6.08
N LEU A 206 -19.60 -0.82 7.10
CA LEU A 206 -18.47 -1.60 7.61
C LEU A 206 -18.91 -2.94 8.22
N GLU A 207 -20.00 -2.95 9.00
CA GLU A 207 -20.56 -4.20 9.57
C GLU A 207 -21.06 -5.14 8.48
N THR A 208 -21.66 -4.60 7.42
CA THR A 208 -22.13 -5.42 6.29
C THR A 208 -20.95 -5.98 5.51
N ALA A 209 -19.91 -5.19 5.25
CA ALA A 209 -18.69 -5.66 4.61
C ALA A 209 -18.01 -6.78 5.42
N ALA A 210 -17.88 -6.60 6.74
CA ALA A 210 -17.31 -7.61 7.64
C ALA A 210 -18.11 -8.92 7.64
N ARG A 211 -19.44 -8.85 7.71
CA ARG A 211 -20.32 -10.04 7.64
C ARG A 211 -20.18 -10.81 6.33
N LEU A 212 -19.86 -10.11 5.25
CA LEU A 212 -19.62 -10.70 3.92
C LEU A 212 -18.17 -11.22 3.75
N GLY A 213 -17.33 -11.12 4.80
CA GLY A 213 -15.96 -11.60 4.78
C GLY A 213 -14.96 -10.66 4.09
N LEU A 214 -15.34 -9.41 3.83
CA LEU A 214 -14.43 -8.38 3.34
C LEU A 214 -13.67 -7.75 4.51
N GLY A 215 -12.39 -7.48 4.34
CA GLY A 215 -11.66 -6.63 5.26
C GLY A 215 -12.22 -5.20 5.21
N CYS A 216 -12.20 -4.49 6.33
CA CYS A 216 -12.72 -3.13 6.40
C CYS A 216 -11.59 -2.12 6.55
N ARG A 217 -11.70 -0.97 5.88
CA ARG A 217 -10.80 0.18 6.00
C ARG A 217 -11.62 1.47 6.08
N VAL A 218 -11.00 2.54 6.58
CA VAL A 218 -11.61 3.88 6.64
C VAL A 218 -10.65 4.90 6.03
N HIS A 219 -11.16 5.64 5.06
CA HIS A 219 -10.45 6.71 4.35
C HIS A 219 -10.78 8.05 5.02
N ALA A 220 -9.90 8.52 5.92
CA ALA A 220 -10.17 9.64 6.83
C ALA A 220 -9.37 10.89 6.44
N ASP A 221 -9.59 11.40 5.21
CA ASP A 221 -8.97 12.62 4.68
C ASP A 221 -9.75 13.92 4.99
N GLY A 222 -10.95 13.77 5.55
CA GLY A 222 -11.81 14.87 5.97
C GLY A 222 -11.62 15.28 7.42
N ASP A 223 -12.63 15.96 7.97
CA ASP A 223 -12.68 16.40 9.36
C ASP A 223 -13.07 15.27 10.32
N GLY A 224 -12.69 15.38 11.59
CA GLY A 224 -13.04 14.44 12.65
C GLY A 224 -12.39 13.05 12.56
N PRO A 225 -11.10 12.93 12.21
CA PRO A 225 -10.43 11.63 12.02
C PRO A 225 -10.38 10.78 13.31
N ALA A 226 -10.47 11.39 14.49
CA ALA A 226 -10.53 10.66 15.75
C ALA A 226 -11.83 9.86 15.90
N GLN A 227 -12.95 10.36 15.37
CA GLN A 227 -14.21 9.61 15.36
C GLN A 227 -14.12 8.39 14.42
N ALA A 228 -13.45 8.56 13.27
CA ALA A 228 -13.14 7.46 12.37
C ALA A 228 -12.29 6.39 13.06
N ALA A 229 -11.28 6.81 13.83
CA ALA A 229 -10.41 5.92 14.60
C ALA A 229 -11.17 5.18 15.71
N ALA A 230 -12.06 5.86 16.43
CA ALA A 230 -12.89 5.26 17.47
C ALA A 230 -13.82 4.19 16.90
N LEU A 231 -14.50 4.48 15.77
CA LEU A 231 -15.32 3.51 15.04
C LEU A 231 -14.49 2.35 14.50
N GLY A 232 -13.32 2.66 13.94
CA GLY A 232 -12.40 1.66 13.40
C GLY A 232 -11.91 0.68 14.47
N ARG A 233 -11.63 1.14 15.70
CA ARG A 233 -11.31 0.30 16.84
C ARG A 233 -12.45 -0.63 17.20
N GLU A 234 -13.66 -0.08 17.34
CA GLU A 234 -14.85 -0.83 17.72
C GLU A 234 -15.13 -1.96 16.72
N LEU A 235 -15.06 -1.66 15.43
CA LEU A 235 -15.33 -2.59 14.35
C LEU A 235 -14.09 -3.39 13.90
N ARG A 236 -12.94 -3.19 14.53
CA ARG A 236 -11.67 -3.87 14.23
C ARG A 236 -11.28 -3.78 12.76
N VAL A 237 -11.38 -2.58 12.18
CA VAL A 237 -10.96 -2.36 10.81
C VAL A 237 -9.45 -2.62 10.65
N ALA A 238 -9.02 -3.01 9.47
CA ALA A 238 -7.62 -3.35 9.19
C ALA A 238 -6.71 -2.10 9.17
N GLY A 239 -7.23 -0.97 8.71
CA GLY A 239 -6.46 0.28 8.61
C GLY A 239 -7.34 1.52 8.56
N ILE A 240 -6.72 2.63 8.94
CA ILE A 240 -7.27 3.98 8.83
C ILE A 240 -6.24 4.81 8.07
N ASP A 241 -6.65 5.43 6.98
CA ASP A 241 -5.75 6.13 6.08
C ASP A 241 -5.89 7.64 6.24
N HIS A 242 -4.80 8.39 5.94
CA HIS A 242 -4.70 9.87 5.95
C HIS A 242 -4.39 10.47 7.34
N LEU A 243 -5.36 11.06 8.02
CA LEU A 243 -5.25 11.74 9.33
C LEU A 243 -4.51 13.09 9.30
N GLU A 244 -4.47 13.79 8.15
CA GLU A 244 -3.81 15.09 8.05
C GLU A 244 -4.45 16.14 8.99
N ASN A 245 -5.76 16.03 9.23
CA ASN A 245 -6.54 16.97 10.07
C ASN A 245 -6.65 16.53 11.55
N LEU A 246 -5.80 15.59 12.01
CA LEU A 246 -5.83 15.11 13.40
C LEU A 246 -5.38 16.19 14.38
N ALA A 247 -6.23 16.50 15.35
CA ALA A 247 -5.91 17.46 16.41
C ALA A 247 -4.98 16.85 17.48
N ALA A 248 -4.15 17.67 18.10
CA ALA A 248 -3.18 17.21 19.11
C ALA A 248 -3.83 16.47 20.30
N GLY A 249 -5.02 16.88 20.72
CA GLY A 249 -5.76 16.22 21.81
C GLY A 249 -6.34 14.86 21.47
N GLU A 250 -6.34 14.46 20.19
CA GLU A 250 -6.94 13.21 19.68
C GLU A 250 -5.91 12.09 19.48
N LEU A 251 -4.61 12.42 19.51
CA LEU A 251 -3.49 11.51 19.24
C LEU A 251 -3.55 10.21 20.06
N GLY A 252 -3.77 10.33 21.37
CA GLY A 252 -3.83 9.16 22.27
C GLY A 252 -4.98 8.21 21.92
N GLY A 253 -6.14 8.74 21.55
CA GLY A 253 -7.31 7.96 21.12
C GLY A 253 -7.04 7.19 19.83
N VAL A 254 -6.39 7.82 18.86
CA VAL A 254 -6.00 7.18 17.60
C VAL A 254 -4.92 6.14 17.82
N ALA A 255 -3.89 6.44 18.61
CA ALA A 255 -2.82 5.49 18.91
C ALA A 255 -3.33 4.23 19.62
N ALA A 256 -4.29 4.38 20.55
CA ALA A 256 -4.94 3.27 21.25
C ALA A 256 -5.98 2.52 20.40
N SER A 257 -6.28 2.99 19.19
CA SER A 257 -7.38 2.44 18.38
C SER A 257 -7.18 0.99 17.93
N GLY A 258 -5.95 0.53 17.81
CA GLY A 258 -5.62 -0.84 17.38
C GLY A 258 -5.32 -0.98 15.89
N PRO A 259 -6.10 -0.45 14.93
CA PRO A 259 -5.79 -0.50 13.50
C PRO A 259 -4.42 0.10 13.15
N VAL A 260 -3.88 -0.33 12.02
CA VAL A 260 -2.68 0.31 11.45
C VAL A 260 -3.09 1.64 10.83
N VAL A 261 -2.36 2.70 11.16
CA VAL A 261 -2.55 4.04 10.62
C VAL A 261 -1.66 4.20 9.39
N THR A 262 -2.27 4.40 8.21
CA THR A 262 -1.52 4.62 6.96
C THR A 262 -1.36 6.11 6.69
N LEU A 263 -0.13 6.60 6.73
CA LEU A 263 0.20 8.00 6.51
C LEU A 263 0.77 8.22 5.10
N LEU A 264 0.43 9.37 4.51
CA LEU A 264 0.59 9.65 3.09
C LEU A 264 1.34 10.98 2.87
N PRO A 265 2.68 11.00 2.95
CA PRO A 265 3.44 12.24 2.81
C PRO A 265 3.38 12.87 1.42
N GLY A 266 3.18 12.04 0.37
CA GLY A 266 3.20 12.48 -1.02
C GLY A 266 2.20 13.59 -1.36
N PRO A 267 0.90 13.45 -1.06
CA PRO A 267 -0.10 14.47 -1.31
C PRO A 267 0.15 15.79 -0.57
N ALA A 268 0.58 15.72 0.69
CA ALA A 268 0.90 16.91 1.46
C ALA A 268 2.07 17.68 0.83
N PHE A 269 3.13 16.98 0.44
CA PHE A 269 4.26 17.55 -0.27
C PHE A 269 3.84 18.18 -1.62
N HIS A 270 3.04 17.49 -2.41
CA HIS A 270 2.59 17.97 -3.72
C HIS A 270 1.71 19.23 -3.61
N ARG A 271 0.88 19.34 -2.57
CA ARG A 271 0.01 20.48 -2.33
C ARG A 271 0.66 21.62 -1.54
N GLY A 272 1.85 21.42 -0.96
CA GLY A 272 2.46 22.36 -0.03
C GLY A 272 1.68 22.50 1.28
N SER A 273 0.98 21.44 1.70
CA SER A 273 0.19 21.40 2.94
C SER A 273 0.95 20.65 4.04
N ARG A 274 0.46 20.72 5.28
CA ARG A 274 1.05 19.98 6.39
C ARG A 274 0.73 18.48 6.24
N PRO A 275 1.72 17.58 6.44
CA PRO A 275 1.46 16.15 6.52
C PRO A 275 0.80 15.79 7.86
N ALA A 276 0.27 14.56 7.95
CA ALA A 276 -0.22 14.00 9.20
C ALA A 276 0.87 13.98 10.29
N PRO A 277 0.51 14.10 11.59
CA PRO A 277 1.46 14.24 12.69
C PRO A 277 2.12 12.91 13.08
N ALA A 278 2.93 12.32 12.18
CA ALA A 278 3.49 10.98 12.31
C ALA A 278 4.36 10.80 13.56
N ARG A 279 5.26 11.75 13.85
CA ARG A 279 6.11 11.67 15.04
C ARG A 279 5.28 11.58 16.31
N ALA A 280 4.28 12.45 16.44
CA ALA A 280 3.41 12.46 17.62
C ALA A 280 2.56 11.18 17.73
N LEU A 281 2.09 10.63 16.61
CA LEU A 281 1.38 9.34 16.59
C LEU A 281 2.27 8.17 17.05
N LEU A 282 3.52 8.14 16.59
CA LEU A 282 4.50 7.13 17.01
C LEU A 282 4.82 7.26 18.50
N ASP A 283 5.06 8.47 18.99
CA ASP A 283 5.35 8.73 20.41
C ASP A 283 4.15 8.36 21.31
N ALA A 284 2.94 8.48 20.77
CA ALA A 284 1.72 8.01 21.44
C ALA A 284 1.50 6.48 21.33
N GLY A 285 2.36 5.74 20.64
CA GLY A 285 2.30 4.28 20.55
C GLY A 285 1.50 3.72 19.37
N ALA A 286 1.21 4.53 18.33
CA ALA A 286 0.49 4.05 17.15
C ALA A 286 1.30 3.02 16.34
N ALA A 287 0.59 2.11 15.63
CA ALA A 287 1.16 1.33 14.55
C ALA A 287 1.04 2.14 13.26
N VAL A 288 2.17 2.63 12.75
CA VAL A 288 2.21 3.47 11.55
C VAL A 288 2.69 2.65 10.35
N ALA A 289 2.00 2.79 9.22
CA ALA A 289 2.42 2.38 7.89
C ALA A 289 2.52 3.60 6.97
N LEU A 290 3.24 3.46 5.85
CA LEU A 290 3.39 4.48 4.82
C LEU A 290 2.82 3.99 3.49
N GLY A 291 2.11 4.88 2.79
CA GLY A 291 1.66 4.68 1.42
C GLY A 291 2.00 5.87 0.53
N SER A 292 2.06 5.65 -0.76
CA SER A 292 2.38 6.72 -1.71
C SER A 292 1.18 7.65 -1.97
N ASN A 293 -0.04 7.14 -1.80
CA ASN A 293 -1.26 7.75 -2.32
C ASN A 293 -1.12 8.08 -3.82
N PHE A 294 -0.41 7.24 -4.56
CA PHE A 294 -0.18 7.52 -5.97
C PHE A 294 -1.49 7.81 -6.68
N ASN A 295 -1.59 9.04 -7.14
CA ASN A 295 -2.73 9.57 -7.86
C ASN A 295 -2.19 10.58 -8.88
N ARG A 296 -2.42 10.34 -10.15
CA ARG A 296 -1.80 11.13 -11.24
C ARG A 296 -2.12 12.62 -11.21
N SER A 297 -3.23 13.02 -10.57
CA SER A 297 -3.66 14.42 -10.51
C SER A 297 -3.37 15.13 -9.20
N GLN A 298 -3.29 14.39 -8.09
CA GLN A 298 -3.21 14.98 -6.75
C GLN A 298 -1.96 14.57 -5.96
N GLY A 299 -1.23 13.55 -6.43
CA GLY A 299 -0.02 13.06 -5.79
C GLY A 299 0.71 12.08 -6.70
N PRO A 300 1.44 12.55 -7.74
CA PRO A 300 2.02 11.68 -8.77
C PRO A 300 3.30 10.97 -8.32
N ILE A 301 3.44 10.67 -7.03
CA ILE A 301 4.59 9.97 -6.45
C ILE A 301 4.27 8.48 -6.36
N LEU A 302 4.89 7.65 -7.20
CA LEU A 302 4.76 6.19 -7.19
C LEU A 302 5.99 5.47 -6.59
N ASN A 303 6.98 6.22 -6.15
CA ASN A 303 8.27 5.73 -5.68
C ASN A 303 8.30 5.71 -4.14
N MET A 304 8.28 4.51 -3.54
CA MET A 304 8.33 4.35 -2.09
C MET A 304 9.64 4.83 -1.46
N GLN A 305 10.75 4.91 -2.19
CA GLN A 305 11.99 5.53 -1.69
C GLN A 305 11.76 7.03 -1.43
N THR A 306 11.05 7.72 -2.33
CA THR A 306 10.65 9.12 -2.13
C THR A 306 9.70 9.25 -0.94
N VAL A 307 8.75 8.34 -0.77
CA VAL A 307 7.84 8.32 0.40
C VAL A 307 8.62 8.18 1.71
N VAL A 308 9.61 7.27 1.77
CA VAL A 308 10.50 7.10 2.92
C VAL A 308 11.29 8.38 3.21
N SER A 309 11.88 8.99 2.17
CA SER A 309 12.62 10.26 2.33
C SER A 309 11.74 11.39 2.84
N LEU A 310 10.52 11.55 2.30
CA LEU A 310 9.55 12.54 2.77
C LEU A 310 9.11 12.27 4.21
N ALA A 311 8.86 11.02 4.59
CA ALA A 311 8.51 10.67 5.96
C ALA A 311 9.63 11.04 6.95
N CYS A 312 10.89 10.86 6.57
CA CYS A 312 12.03 11.29 7.40
C CYS A 312 12.14 12.81 7.50
N ARG A 313 11.99 13.53 6.40
CA ARG A 313 12.24 14.97 6.32
C ARG A 313 11.08 15.83 6.81
N GLU A 314 9.86 15.45 6.45
CA GLU A 314 8.66 16.26 6.69
C GLU A 314 7.82 15.77 7.88
N MET A 315 7.95 14.49 8.24
CA MET A 315 7.12 13.88 9.30
C MET A 315 7.92 13.47 10.54
N GLY A 316 9.25 13.67 10.53
CA GLY A 316 10.14 13.43 11.67
C GLY A 316 10.36 11.95 12.03
N LEU A 317 10.21 11.03 11.05
CA LEU A 317 10.56 9.63 11.25
C LEU A 317 12.07 9.41 11.12
N THR A 318 12.61 8.45 11.87
CA THR A 318 13.94 7.92 11.56
C THR A 318 13.88 7.04 10.31
N ALA A 319 15.01 6.80 9.67
CA ALA A 319 15.07 5.89 8.52
C ALA A 319 14.59 4.47 8.88
N ALA A 320 14.91 3.98 10.08
CA ALA A 320 14.44 2.68 10.56
C ALA A 320 12.92 2.63 10.67
N GLU A 321 12.31 3.64 11.29
CA GLU A 321 10.85 3.75 11.43
C GLU A 321 10.16 3.82 10.07
N ALA A 322 10.69 4.64 9.13
CA ALA A 322 10.13 4.78 7.80
C ALA A 322 10.24 3.47 6.98
N LEU A 323 11.35 2.73 7.10
CA LEU A 323 11.51 1.43 6.44
C LEU A 323 10.58 0.36 7.01
N VAL A 324 10.43 0.28 8.33
CA VAL A 324 9.47 -0.63 8.97
C VAL A 324 8.05 -0.27 8.56
N ALA A 325 7.71 1.03 8.52
CA ALA A 325 6.39 1.51 8.11
C ALA A 325 6.07 1.20 6.63
N SER A 326 7.08 1.22 5.74
CA SER A 326 6.95 0.95 4.31
C SER A 326 7.19 -0.51 3.90
N THR A 327 7.38 -1.41 4.86
CA THR A 327 7.58 -2.84 4.64
C THR A 327 6.62 -3.66 5.52
N ILE A 328 7.06 -4.12 6.71
CA ILE A 328 6.27 -5.06 7.52
C ILE A 328 4.96 -4.45 8.06
N ASN A 329 4.95 -3.18 8.48
CA ASN A 329 3.71 -2.55 8.90
C ASN A 329 2.75 -2.30 7.74
N GLY A 330 3.25 -1.92 6.55
CA GLY A 330 2.46 -1.89 5.32
C GLY A 330 1.84 -3.25 5.00
N ALA A 331 2.62 -4.33 5.18
CA ALA A 331 2.11 -5.69 5.00
C ALA A 331 1.02 -6.06 6.04
N TYR A 332 1.13 -5.60 7.29
CA TYR A 332 0.08 -5.75 8.30
C TYR A 332 -1.19 -4.98 7.91
N ALA A 333 -1.05 -3.74 7.44
CA ALA A 333 -2.19 -2.94 6.98
C ALA A 333 -2.99 -3.62 5.87
N LEU A 334 -2.33 -4.47 5.07
CA LEU A 334 -2.93 -5.21 3.96
C LEU A 334 -3.26 -6.68 4.27
N GLY A 335 -3.10 -7.13 5.51
CA GLY A 335 -3.29 -8.55 5.87
C GLY A 335 -2.29 -9.48 5.16
N ARG A 336 -1.12 -8.98 4.75
CA ARG A 336 -0.07 -9.70 4.00
C ARG A 336 1.20 -9.97 4.80
N ALA A 337 1.22 -9.70 6.10
CA ALA A 337 2.40 -9.86 6.94
C ALA A 337 2.95 -11.30 6.99
N SER A 338 2.15 -12.31 6.67
CA SER A 338 2.59 -13.70 6.54
C SER A 338 3.36 -13.98 5.24
N THR A 339 3.24 -13.11 4.23
CA THR A 339 3.79 -13.35 2.87
C THR A 339 4.65 -12.22 2.35
N ALA A 340 4.63 -11.03 2.97
CA ALA A 340 5.37 -9.86 2.51
C ALA A 340 5.95 -9.05 3.68
N GLY A 341 6.77 -8.05 3.39
CA GLY A 341 7.24 -7.02 4.31
C GLY A 341 8.41 -7.42 5.21
N SER A 342 8.90 -8.66 5.16
CA SER A 342 10.10 -9.09 5.89
C SER A 342 10.77 -10.26 5.19
N ILE A 343 12.09 -10.42 5.39
CA ILE A 343 12.87 -11.56 4.90
C ILE A 343 12.91 -12.61 6.01
N GLU A 344 12.10 -13.65 5.88
CA GLU A 344 11.95 -14.71 6.89
C GLU A 344 11.80 -16.07 6.25
N HIS A 345 12.27 -17.10 6.94
CA HIS A 345 12.12 -18.49 6.50
C HIS A 345 10.68 -18.82 6.09
N GLY A 346 10.52 -19.39 4.91
CA GLY A 346 9.25 -19.83 4.33
C GLY A 346 8.45 -18.75 3.61
N LYS A 347 8.77 -17.45 3.78
CA LYS A 347 8.11 -16.38 3.02
C LYS A 347 8.57 -16.37 1.56
N PRO A 348 7.75 -15.89 0.62
CA PRO A 348 8.20 -15.56 -0.73
C PRO A 348 9.46 -14.69 -0.70
N ALA A 349 10.38 -14.92 -1.60
CA ALA A 349 11.60 -14.13 -1.75
C ALA A 349 11.29 -12.84 -2.51
N ASP A 350 10.59 -11.93 -1.83
CA ASP A 350 10.25 -10.60 -2.28
C ASP A 350 11.23 -9.61 -1.62
N LEU A 351 12.29 -9.26 -2.31
CA LEU A 351 13.36 -8.43 -1.76
C LEU A 351 13.96 -7.47 -2.78
N ILE A 352 14.66 -6.48 -2.27
CA ILE A 352 15.42 -5.52 -3.09
C ILE A 352 16.87 -5.45 -2.62
N VAL A 353 17.74 -5.15 -3.58
CA VAL A 353 19.14 -4.79 -3.35
C VAL A 353 19.28 -3.31 -3.70
N CYS A 354 19.77 -2.51 -2.77
CA CYS A 354 19.96 -1.07 -2.95
C CYS A 354 21.43 -0.71 -3.06
N ASN A 355 21.77 0.21 -3.98
CA ASN A 355 23.12 0.77 -4.19
C ASN A 355 23.50 1.79 -3.11
N VAL A 356 23.36 1.41 -1.85
CA VAL A 356 23.75 2.18 -0.66
C VAL A 356 24.41 1.23 0.34
N SER A 357 25.41 1.71 1.06
CA SER A 357 26.13 0.90 2.06
C SER A 357 25.45 0.90 3.42
N ASP A 358 24.57 1.86 3.67
CA ASP A 358 23.81 2.02 4.90
C ASP A 358 22.33 2.27 4.59
N TYR A 359 21.44 1.52 5.23
CA TYR A 359 19.99 1.67 5.01
C TYR A 359 19.48 3.07 5.36
N ARG A 360 20.18 3.81 6.22
CA ARG A 360 19.83 5.19 6.60
C ARG A 360 19.88 6.17 5.43
N GLU A 361 20.67 5.85 4.42
CA GLU A 361 20.77 6.65 3.20
C GLU A 361 19.44 6.70 2.43
N LEU A 362 18.58 5.67 2.55
CA LEU A 362 17.24 5.66 1.95
C LEU A 362 16.34 6.79 2.48
N GLY A 363 16.57 7.24 3.71
CA GLY A 363 15.86 8.40 4.28
C GLY A 363 16.44 9.75 3.85
N CYS A 364 17.64 9.77 3.30
CA CYS A 364 18.36 11.01 2.94
C CYS A 364 18.19 11.40 1.47
N HIS A 365 18.20 10.40 0.58
CA HIS A 365 18.15 10.62 -0.86
C HIS A 365 16.72 10.79 -1.36
N SER A 366 16.49 11.80 -2.20
CA SER A 366 15.23 12.00 -2.92
C SER A 366 15.50 12.24 -4.40
N GLY A 367 14.63 11.75 -5.28
CA GLY A 367 14.76 11.96 -6.72
C GLY A 367 15.75 11.02 -7.44
N MET A 368 16.42 10.12 -6.73
CA MET A 368 17.29 9.08 -7.28
C MET A 368 16.62 7.72 -7.16
N ASN A 369 16.93 6.80 -8.08
CA ASN A 369 16.61 5.39 -7.89
C ASN A 369 17.82 4.68 -7.28
N LEU A 370 17.71 4.28 -6.04
CA LEU A 370 18.74 3.57 -5.30
C LEU A 370 18.62 2.04 -5.46
N VAL A 371 17.56 1.55 -6.10
CA VAL A 371 17.34 0.12 -6.29
C VAL A 371 18.17 -0.41 -7.44
N HIS A 372 19.08 -1.31 -7.12
CA HIS A 372 19.88 -2.07 -8.08
C HIS A 372 19.08 -3.25 -8.65
N LEU A 373 18.31 -3.94 -7.81
CA LEU A 373 17.59 -5.16 -8.16
C LEU A 373 16.30 -5.25 -7.36
N THR A 374 15.21 -5.65 -8.02
CA THR A 374 13.97 -6.05 -7.36
C THR A 374 13.66 -7.50 -7.71
N MET A 375 13.46 -8.30 -6.68
CA MET A 375 13.13 -9.72 -6.78
C MET A 375 11.70 -9.95 -6.27
N LYS A 376 10.95 -10.73 -7.02
CA LYS A 376 9.59 -11.17 -6.66
C LYS A 376 9.51 -12.69 -6.75
N ARG A 377 9.22 -13.37 -5.65
CA ARG A 377 9.19 -14.84 -5.55
C ARG A 377 10.45 -15.51 -6.12
N GLY A 378 11.63 -14.90 -5.83
CA GLY A 378 12.92 -15.43 -6.30
C GLY A 378 13.26 -15.08 -7.76
N GLU A 379 12.38 -14.42 -8.50
CA GLU A 379 12.61 -13.99 -9.88
C GLU A 379 12.91 -12.51 -9.95
N PHE A 380 13.82 -12.11 -10.85
CA PHE A 380 14.12 -10.70 -11.08
C PHE A 380 13.02 -10.04 -11.89
N ILE A 381 12.32 -9.08 -11.30
CA ILE A 381 11.33 -8.25 -11.98
C ILE A 381 11.90 -6.89 -12.42
N TYR A 382 13.05 -6.50 -11.85
CA TYR A 382 13.86 -5.36 -12.25
C TYR A 382 15.32 -5.59 -11.90
N GLN A 383 16.21 -5.19 -12.81
CA GLN A 383 17.65 -5.10 -12.59
C GLN A 383 18.19 -3.88 -13.32
N GLU A 384 18.99 -3.08 -12.64
CA GLU A 384 19.66 -1.89 -13.20
C GLU A 384 20.56 -2.31 -14.36
N GLY A 385 20.49 -1.57 -15.47
CA GLY A 385 21.29 -1.85 -16.67
C GLY A 385 20.78 -3.03 -17.53
N ALA A 386 19.83 -3.82 -17.07
CA ALA A 386 19.21 -4.83 -17.90
C ALA A 386 18.23 -4.19 -18.89
N VAL A 387 18.37 -4.53 -20.18
CA VAL A 387 17.38 -4.15 -21.18
C VAL A 387 16.12 -4.97 -20.89
N ALA A 388 15.05 -4.31 -20.46
CA ALA A 388 13.77 -4.99 -20.29
C ALA A 388 13.38 -5.66 -21.61
N PRO A 389 13.01 -6.95 -21.64
CA PRO A 389 12.41 -7.55 -22.82
C PRO A 389 11.18 -6.71 -23.19
N LEU A 390 11.12 -6.22 -24.42
CA LEU A 390 9.99 -5.45 -24.91
C LEU A 390 8.71 -6.25 -24.63
N ALA A 391 7.72 -5.63 -24.04
CA ALA A 391 6.43 -6.25 -23.64
C ALA A 391 5.69 -6.96 -24.80
N ALA A 392 6.15 -6.78 -26.04
CA ALA A 392 5.63 -7.45 -27.23
C ALA A 392 5.87 -8.96 -27.31
N GLU A 393 6.88 -9.52 -26.64
CA GLU A 393 7.13 -10.96 -26.70
C GLU A 393 6.26 -11.79 -25.73
N ARG A 394 5.80 -11.19 -24.62
CA ARG A 394 4.88 -11.86 -23.67
C ARG A 394 3.44 -12.01 -24.22
N LEU A 395 3.05 -11.20 -25.19
CA LEU A 395 1.72 -11.28 -25.85
C LEU A 395 1.61 -12.37 -26.94
N ARG A 396 2.71 -13.02 -27.32
CA ARG A 396 2.71 -14.05 -28.37
C ARG A 396 2.55 -15.49 -27.86
N LEU A 397 2.48 -15.71 -26.56
CA LEU A 397 2.32 -17.07 -26.00
C LEU A 397 0.91 -17.36 -25.46
N ALA A 398 -0.09 -16.60 -25.88
CA ALA A 398 -1.51 -16.84 -25.56
C ALA A 398 -2.30 -16.99 -26.88
N TRP A 399 -2.12 -18.12 -27.57
CA TRP A 399 -3.06 -18.69 -28.54
C TRP A 399 -3.53 -20.03 -28.02
#